data_316c0eeba49433b9863d0236bddc2431
#
_entry.id   316c0eeba49433b9863d0236bddc2431
#
_cell.length_a   1.000
_cell.length_b   1.000
_cell.length_c   1.000
_cell.angle_alpha   90.00
_cell.angle_beta   90.00
_cell.angle_gamma   90.00
#
_symmetry.space_group_name_H-M   'P 1'
#
loop_
_entity.id
_entity.type
_entity.pdbx_description
1 polymer ?
#
loop_
_entity_poly.entity_id
_entity_poly.type
_entity_poly.pdbx_seq_one_letter_code
_entity_poly.pdbx_strand_id
1 'polypeptide(L)'
;MKARTVLLTLVLCFLAGVVCFASDIQMGTWKLNEAKSKIAAGTPKNSTVVYEAAGDSIKVTIDGSAPDGTATHSEWTGKFDGKDYPSSGNPNEDMRSVKQIDDRTLHVTSKKGGKVVLTAHVVVAADGKSRTVTVNGTDAQGKKYKTTAVYDKQ
;
A
#
# COMPACT_ATOMS: atom_id res chain seq x y z
N MET A 1 -46.25 -29.93 -46.39
CA MET A 1 -45.02 -30.21 -45.67
C MET A 1 -44.65 -28.95 -44.90
N LYS A 2 -44.70 -28.98 -43.55
CA LYS A 2 -44.51 -27.80 -42.71
C LYS A 2 -43.04 -27.79 -42.23
N ALA A 3 -42.25 -26.81 -42.71
CA ALA A 3 -40.88 -26.59 -42.21
C ALA A 3 -40.96 -25.92 -40.83
N ARG A 4 -40.41 -26.57 -39.82
CA ARG A 4 -40.25 -26.01 -38.47
C ARG A 4 -38.85 -25.33 -38.40
N THR A 5 -38.87 -24.01 -38.40
CA THR A 5 -37.70 -23.20 -38.11
C THR A 5 -37.38 -23.25 -36.65
N VAL A 6 -36.27 -23.91 -36.27
CA VAL A 6 -35.74 -23.91 -34.89
C VAL A 6 -34.90 -22.66 -34.73
N LEU A 7 -35.40 -21.69 -33.97
CA LEU A 7 -34.68 -20.48 -33.59
C LEU A 7 -33.73 -20.81 -32.42
N LEU A 8 -32.45 -20.93 -32.74
CA LEU A 8 -31.38 -21.18 -31.77
C LEU A 8 -31.01 -19.84 -31.12
N THR A 9 -31.59 -19.57 -29.96
CA THR A 9 -31.23 -18.37 -29.15
C THR A 9 -29.92 -18.63 -28.46
N LEU A 10 -28.85 -18.01 -28.96
CA LEU A 10 -27.54 -18.02 -28.33
C LEU A 10 -27.55 -17.04 -27.16
N VAL A 11 -27.73 -17.55 -25.96
CA VAL A 11 -27.57 -16.77 -24.72
C VAL A 11 -26.09 -16.58 -24.48
N LEU A 12 -25.58 -15.41 -24.86
CA LEU A 12 -24.21 -14.97 -24.57
C LEU A 12 -24.17 -14.55 -23.09
N CYS A 13 -23.84 -15.48 -22.19
CA CYS A 13 -23.52 -15.16 -20.81
C CYS A 13 -22.24 -14.32 -20.77
N PHE A 14 -22.39 -13.01 -20.69
CA PHE A 14 -21.33 -12.10 -20.27
C PHE A 14 -21.01 -12.43 -18.80
N LEU A 15 -20.03 -13.28 -18.57
CA LEU A 15 -19.33 -13.36 -17.31
C LEU A 15 -18.54 -12.05 -17.15
N ALA A 16 -19.22 -11.01 -16.65
CA ALA A 16 -18.53 -9.87 -16.07
C ALA A 16 -17.72 -10.43 -14.89
N GLY A 17 -16.45 -10.71 -15.13
CA GLY A 17 -15.50 -11.01 -14.09
C GLY A 17 -15.51 -9.82 -13.13
N VAL A 18 -16.12 -9.97 -11.97
CA VAL A 18 -15.94 -9.07 -10.85
C VAL A 18 -14.47 -9.22 -10.50
N VAL A 19 -13.64 -8.27 -11.00
CA VAL A 19 -12.29 -8.08 -10.49
C VAL A 19 -12.52 -7.57 -9.07
N CYS A 20 -12.59 -8.47 -8.12
CA CYS A 20 -12.53 -8.13 -6.71
C CYS A 20 -11.16 -7.49 -6.50
N PHE A 21 -11.11 -6.16 -6.57
CA PHE A 21 -9.96 -5.42 -6.05
C PHE A 21 -9.93 -5.73 -4.55
N ALA A 22 -9.12 -6.71 -4.19
CA ALA A 22 -8.86 -7.01 -2.81
C ALA A 22 -8.30 -5.75 -2.17
N SER A 23 -9.12 -5.15 -1.35
CA SER A 23 -8.91 -4.11 -0.37
C SER A 23 -9.30 -2.67 -0.73
N ASP A 24 -10.55 -2.44 -1.10
CA ASP A 24 -11.14 -1.09 -1.06
C ASP A 24 -10.90 -0.39 0.30
N ILE A 25 -10.72 -1.17 1.36
CA ILE A 25 -10.48 -0.65 2.70
C ILE A 25 -9.15 0.10 2.81
N GLN A 26 -8.13 -0.27 2.03
CA GLN A 26 -6.82 0.40 2.00
C GLN A 26 -6.83 1.70 1.19
N MET A 27 -7.77 1.83 0.25
CA MET A 27 -7.83 2.94 -0.71
C MET A 27 -8.19 4.26 -0.03
N GLY A 28 -7.78 5.37 -0.66
CA GLY A 28 -8.04 6.73 -0.19
C GLY A 28 -6.87 7.36 0.56
N THR A 29 -7.15 8.46 1.24
CA THR A 29 -6.15 9.29 1.92
C THR A 29 -6.08 8.96 3.40
N TRP A 30 -4.87 8.79 3.90
CA TRP A 30 -4.55 8.48 5.28
C TRP A 30 -3.64 9.56 5.86
N LYS A 31 -4.06 10.21 6.94
CA LYS A 31 -3.28 11.24 7.64
C LYS A 31 -2.77 10.73 8.98
N LEU A 32 -1.50 11.02 9.25
CA LEU A 32 -0.84 10.65 10.49
C LEU A 32 -1.54 11.29 11.70
N ASN A 33 -1.90 10.48 12.67
CA ASN A 33 -2.34 10.90 13.98
C ASN A 33 -1.16 10.85 14.94
N GLU A 34 -0.47 11.98 15.10
CA GLU A 34 0.74 12.06 15.93
C GLU A 34 0.47 11.70 17.40
N ALA A 35 -0.70 12.11 17.92
CA ALA A 35 -1.06 11.85 19.32
C ALA A 35 -1.20 10.35 19.65
N LYS A 36 -1.56 9.54 18.66
CA LYS A 36 -1.69 8.08 18.80
C LYS A 36 -0.45 7.31 18.34
N SER A 37 0.56 8.00 17.80
CA SER A 37 1.74 7.40 17.18
C SER A 37 2.94 7.38 18.13
N LYS A 38 3.82 6.39 17.93
CA LYS A 38 5.14 6.29 18.60
C LYS A 38 6.20 6.24 17.51
N ILE A 39 6.62 7.43 17.07
CA ILE A 39 7.64 7.58 16.03
C ILE A 39 9.01 7.58 16.70
N ALA A 40 9.92 6.72 16.24
CA ALA A 40 11.27 6.67 16.76
C ALA A 40 12.01 7.96 16.42
N ALA A 41 12.72 8.54 17.38
CA ALA A 41 13.52 9.74 17.17
C ALA A 41 14.58 9.51 16.08
N GLY A 42 14.78 10.52 15.21
CA GLY A 42 15.75 10.44 14.11
C GLY A 42 15.29 9.55 12.94
N THR A 43 14.01 9.16 12.87
CA THR A 43 13.46 8.43 11.72
C THR A 43 12.54 9.33 10.89
N PRO A 44 12.39 9.06 9.58
CA PRO A 44 11.43 9.77 8.72
C PRO A 44 10.00 9.64 9.25
N LYS A 45 9.20 10.68 9.03
CA LYS A 45 7.79 10.74 9.41
C LYS A 45 6.92 10.93 8.15
N ASN A 46 6.12 9.93 7.82
CA ASN A 46 5.15 10.02 6.74
C ASN A 46 3.87 10.68 7.27
N SER A 47 3.56 11.88 6.82
CA SER A 47 2.39 12.66 7.27
C SER A 47 1.11 12.30 6.54
N THR A 48 1.22 12.02 5.23
CA THR A 48 0.09 11.67 4.38
C THR A 48 0.46 10.50 3.48
N VAL A 49 -0.45 9.53 3.36
CA VAL A 49 -0.31 8.41 2.44
C VAL A 49 -1.60 8.24 1.66
N VAL A 50 -1.51 8.26 0.34
CA VAL A 50 -2.65 8.13 -0.57
C VAL A 50 -2.52 6.85 -1.36
N TYR A 51 -3.62 6.08 -1.41
CA TYR A 51 -3.74 4.87 -2.24
C TYR A 51 -4.79 5.11 -3.32
N GLU A 52 -4.41 4.95 -4.58
CA GLU A 52 -5.27 5.18 -5.74
C GLU A 52 -5.20 4.00 -6.71
N ALA A 53 -6.33 3.70 -7.36
CA ALA A 53 -6.34 2.72 -8.44
C ALA A 53 -5.57 3.26 -9.65
N ALA A 54 -4.71 2.44 -10.23
CA ALA A 54 -3.89 2.75 -11.40
C ALA A 54 -3.98 1.58 -12.40
N GLY A 55 -5.11 1.48 -13.09
CA GLY A 55 -5.44 0.33 -13.94
C GLY A 55 -5.59 -0.94 -13.12
N ASP A 56 -4.77 -1.95 -13.41
CA ASP A 56 -4.70 -3.22 -12.67
C ASP A 56 -3.70 -3.20 -11.50
N SER A 57 -3.15 -2.02 -11.21
CA SER A 57 -2.17 -1.74 -10.16
C SER A 57 -2.71 -0.71 -9.17
N ILE A 58 -1.98 -0.47 -8.12
CA ILE A 58 -2.27 0.56 -7.12
C ILE A 58 -1.09 1.52 -7.08
N LYS A 59 -1.39 2.82 -7.18
CA LYS A 59 -0.42 3.88 -6.93
C LYS A 59 -0.49 4.27 -5.46
N VAL A 60 0.67 4.38 -4.83
CA VAL A 60 0.83 4.87 -3.45
C VAL A 60 1.72 6.09 -3.47
N THR A 61 1.19 7.21 -3.00
CA THR A 61 1.92 8.47 -2.83
C THR A 61 2.13 8.70 -1.34
N ILE A 62 3.35 9.06 -0.94
CA ILE A 62 3.73 9.26 0.45
C ILE A 62 4.40 10.62 0.58
N ASP A 63 3.80 11.50 1.36
CA ASP A 63 4.35 12.79 1.74
C ASP A 63 4.74 12.78 3.22
N GLY A 64 5.83 13.44 3.56
CA GLY A 64 6.32 13.44 4.93
C GLY A 64 7.49 14.37 5.17
N SER A 65 8.31 14.02 6.15
CA SER A 65 9.54 14.73 6.46
C SER A 65 10.67 13.76 6.83
N ALA A 66 11.87 14.11 6.40
CA ALA A 66 13.11 13.49 6.88
C ALA A 66 13.38 13.89 8.34
N PRO A 67 14.35 13.23 9.02
CA PRO A 67 14.70 13.54 10.42
C PRO A 67 15.16 15.00 10.66
N ASP A 68 15.69 15.65 9.65
CA ASP A 68 16.12 17.06 9.66
C ASP A 68 14.99 18.06 9.40
N GLY A 69 13.73 17.57 9.19
CA GLY A 69 12.57 18.37 8.88
C GLY A 69 12.37 18.65 7.39
N THR A 70 13.29 18.25 6.52
CA THR A 70 13.14 18.40 5.06
C THR A 70 11.92 17.64 4.57
N ALA A 71 11.09 18.28 3.75
CA ALA A 71 9.92 17.64 3.14
C ALA A 71 10.36 16.48 2.23
N THR A 72 9.64 15.38 2.32
CA THR A 72 9.86 14.19 1.49
C THR A 72 8.62 13.85 0.70
N HIS A 73 8.82 13.38 -0.53
CA HIS A 73 7.78 12.88 -1.41
C HIS A 73 8.27 11.59 -2.07
N SER A 74 7.47 10.54 -2.04
CA SER A 74 7.80 9.29 -2.73
C SER A 74 6.57 8.65 -3.34
N GLU A 75 6.79 7.90 -4.41
CA GLU A 75 5.74 7.20 -5.15
C GLU A 75 6.12 5.74 -5.38
N TRP A 76 5.11 4.91 -5.38
CA TRP A 76 5.22 3.50 -5.75
C TRP A 76 3.97 3.09 -6.54
N THR A 77 4.17 2.30 -7.60
CA THR A 77 3.05 1.71 -8.35
C THR A 77 3.32 0.22 -8.52
N GLY A 78 2.38 -0.60 -8.09
CA GLY A 78 2.51 -2.06 -8.15
C GLY A 78 1.24 -2.77 -7.72
N LYS A 79 1.35 -4.09 -7.54
CA LYS A 79 0.26 -4.96 -7.06
C LYS A 79 0.55 -5.44 -5.65
N PHE A 80 -0.49 -5.85 -4.93
CA PHE A 80 -0.35 -6.43 -3.59
C PHE A 80 -0.04 -7.93 -3.65
N ASP A 81 0.80 -8.33 -4.60
CA ASP A 81 1.16 -9.73 -4.91
C ASP A 81 2.49 -10.21 -4.29
N GLY A 82 3.16 -9.31 -3.56
CA GLY A 82 4.44 -9.58 -2.91
C GLY A 82 5.66 -9.54 -3.81
N LYS A 83 5.50 -9.15 -5.08
CA LYS A 83 6.63 -8.95 -5.99
C LYS A 83 7.24 -7.57 -5.80
N ASP A 84 8.51 -7.44 -6.16
CA ASP A 84 9.22 -6.17 -6.13
C ASP A 84 8.82 -5.29 -7.33
N TYR A 85 8.44 -4.04 -7.06
CA TYR A 85 8.18 -3.00 -8.04
C TYR A 85 9.05 -1.78 -7.73
N PRO A 86 9.46 -0.98 -8.73
CA PRO A 86 10.26 0.22 -8.51
C PRO A 86 9.56 1.23 -7.60
N SER A 87 10.33 1.86 -6.73
CA SER A 87 9.90 2.98 -5.89
C SER A 87 10.76 4.21 -6.23
N SER A 88 10.18 5.39 -6.19
CA SER A 88 10.83 6.65 -6.52
C SER A 88 10.67 7.70 -5.42
N GLY A 89 11.55 8.70 -5.41
CA GLY A 89 11.51 9.83 -4.49
C GLY A 89 12.13 9.57 -3.10
N ASN A 90 12.31 8.32 -2.69
CA ASN A 90 12.99 7.98 -1.43
C ASN A 90 14.45 7.56 -1.72
N PRO A 91 15.47 8.31 -1.27
CA PRO A 91 16.87 7.98 -1.54
C PRO A 91 17.32 6.65 -0.89
N ASN A 92 16.61 6.20 0.14
CA ASN A 92 16.91 4.98 0.88
C ASN A 92 16.16 3.75 0.38
N GLU A 93 15.42 3.87 -0.73
CA GLU A 93 14.63 2.79 -1.30
C GLU A 93 14.67 2.88 -2.83
N ASP A 94 14.80 1.74 -3.51
CA ASP A 94 14.69 1.63 -4.98
C ASP A 94 13.63 0.62 -5.41
N MET A 95 13.32 -0.35 -4.55
CA MET A 95 12.30 -1.37 -4.80
C MET A 95 11.41 -1.53 -3.57
N ARG A 96 10.13 -1.76 -3.83
CA ARG A 96 9.14 -2.08 -2.79
C ARG A 96 8.27 -3.23 -3.23
N SER A 97 8.03 -4.16 -2.33
CA SER A 97 6.97 -5.16 -2.46
C SER A 97 5.90 -4.95 -1.41
N VAL A 98 4.66 -5.15 -1.82
CA VAL A 98 3.50 -5.15 -0.93
C VAL A 98 2.78 -6.47 -1.11
N LYS A 99 2.57 -7.19 -0.02
CA LYS A 99 1.82 -8.45 -0.02
C LYS A 99 0.58 -8.30 0.84
N GLN A 100 -0.57 -8.58 0.27
CA GLN A 100 -1.79 -8.72 1.04
C GLN A 100 -1.76 -10.02 1.83
N ILE A 101 -1.94 -9.92 3.14
CA ILE A 101 -1.96 -11.06 4.06
C ILE A 101 -3.42 -11.50 4.30
N ASP A 102 -4.30 -10.52 4.50
CA ASP A 102 -5.74 -10.68 4.62
C ASP A 102 -6.45 -9.39 4.17
N ASP A 103 -7.78 -9.31 4.31
CA ASP A 103 -8.58 -8.18 3.82
C ASP A 103 -8.18 -6.82 4.42
N ARG A 104 -7.53 -6.80 5.57
CA ARG A 104 -7.15 -5.58 6.30
C ARG A 104 -5.65 -5.43 6.53
N THR A 105 -4.87 -6.45 6.21
CA THR A 105 -3.44 -6.51 6.55
C THR A 105 -2.57 -6.55 5.31
N LEU A 106 -1.64 -5.59 5.21
CA LEU A 106 -0.56 -5.63 4.22
C LEU A 106 0.78 -5.82 4.91
N HIS A 107 1.65 -6.59 4.26
CA HIS A 107 3.07 -6.65 4.57
C HIS A 107 3.85 -5.91 3.49
N VAL A 108 4.68 -4.95 3.91
CA VAL A 108 5.52 -4.13 3.03
C VAL A 108 6.97 -4.47 3.28
N THR A 109 7.73 -4.60 2.20
CA THR A 109 9.20 -4.75 2.25
C THR A 109 9.83 -3.73 1.31
N SER A 110 10.71 -2.88 1.84
CA SER A 110 11.48 -1.93 1.07
C SER A 110 12.92 -2.39 0.95
N LYS A 111 13.49 -2.22 -0.24
CA LYS A 111 14.85 -2.65 -0.57
C LYS A 111 15.66 -1.49 -1.14
N LYS A 112 16.97 -1.55 -0.92
CA LYS A 112 17.97 -0.69 -1.56
C LYS A 112 19.14 -1.54 -2.03
N GLY A 113 19.44 -1.51 -3.33
CA GLY A 113 20.50 -2.35 -3.90
C GLY A 113 20.28 -3.84 -3.63
N GLY A 114 19.05 -4.32 -3.67
CA GLY A 114 18.67 -5.72 -3.38
C GLY A 114 18.64 -6.10 -1.89
N LYS A 115 19.07 -5.22 -0.98
CA LYS A 115 19.05 -5.49 0.48
C LYS A 115 17.77 -4.93 1.10
N VAL A 116 17.15 -5.69 2.01
CA VAL A 116 15.99 -5.23 2.79
C VAL A 116 16.46 -4.15 3.77
N VAL A 117 15.88 -2.97 3.69
CA VAL A 117 16.16 -1.82 4.56
C VAL A 117 15.01 -1.54 5.53
N LEU A 118 13.79 -1.97 5.19
CA LEU A 118 12.61 -1.75 6.00
C LEU A 118 11.57 -2.85 5.74
N THR A 119 10.88 -3.24 6.80
CA THR A 119 9.63 -4.00 6.71
C THR A 119 8.53 -3.29 7.48
N ALA A 120 7.29 -3.38 7.01
CA ALA A 120 6.16 -2.83 7.72
C ALA A 120 4.94 -3.75 7.66
N HIS A 121 4.16 -3.74 8.73
CA HIS A 121 2.81 -4.29 8.79
C HIS A 121 1.82 -3.14 8.85
N VAL A 122 0.88 -3.12 7.91
CA VAL A 122 -0.21 -2.16 7.84
C VAL A 122 -1.49 -2.90 8.18
N VAL A 123 -2.17 -2.50 9.25
CA VAL A 123 -3.42 -3.13 9.68
C VAL A 123 -4.50 -2.06 9.77
N VAL A 124 -5.54 -2.19 8.95
CA VAL A 124 -6.72 -1.32 9.01
C VAL A 124 -7.66 -1.83 10.10
N ALA A 125 -8.18 -0.91 10.90
CA ALA A 125 -9.18 -1.21 11.93
C ALA A 125 -10.49 -1.76 11.30
N ALA A 126 -11.27 -2.51 12.07
CA ALA A 126 -12.49 -3.15 11.56
C ALA A 126 -13.53 -2.15 11.01
N ASP A 127 -13.54 -0.93 11.54
CA ASP A 127 -14.42 0.16 11.10
C ASP A 127 -13.91 0.88 9.83
N GLY A 128 -12.71 0.54 9.34
CA GLY A 128 -12.09 1.15 8.16
C GLY A 128 -11.63 2.60 8.34
N LYS A 129 -11.76 3.19 9.54
CA LYS A 129 -11.53 4.62 9.79
C LYS A 129 -10.11 4.95 10.25
N SER A 130 -9.38 3.96 10.71
CA SER A 130 -7.98 4.12 11.11
C SER A 130 -7.14 2.92 10.71
N ARG A 131 -5.83 3.11 10.66
CA ARG A 131 -4.89 2.00 10.48
C ARG A 131 -3.65 2.21 11.33
N THR A 132 -3.03 1.10 11.72
CA THR A 132 -1.75 1.07 12.41
C THR A 132 -0.68 0.53 11.48
N VAL A 133 0.43 1.25 11.37
CA VAL A 133 1.61 0.86 10.61
C VAL A 133 2.76 0.62 11.58
N THR A 134 3.19 -0.63 11.70
CA THR A 134 4.36 -1.00 12.50
C THR A 134 5.54 -1.20 11.57
N VAL A 135 6.54 -0.34 11.69
CA VAL A 135 7.75 -0.34 10.85
C VAL A 135 8.92 -0.88 11.66
N ASN A 136 9.68 -1.79 11.07
CA ASN A 136 11.00 -2.20 11.52
C ASN A 136 12.00 -1.85 10.42
N GLY A 137 13.01 -1.09 10.73
CA GLY A 137 13.99 -0.63 9.75
C GLY A 137 15.40 -0.54 10.31
N THR A 138 16.32 -0.14 9.44
CA THR A 138 17.71 0.13 9.77
C THR A 138 18.01 1.53 9.26
N ASP A 139 18.54 2.39 10.11
CA ASP A 139 18.95 3.74 9.74
C ASP A 139 20.27 3.76 8.95
N ALA A 140 20.68 4.94 8.51
CA ALA A 140 21.91 5.12 7.73
C ALA A 140 23.18 4.73 8.51
N GLN A 141 23.13 4.67 9.84
CA GLN A 141 24.20 4.25 10.73
C GLN A 141 24.19 2.75 11.03
N GLY A 142 23.24 2.00 10.42
CA GLY A 142 23.11 0.56 10.64
C GLY A 142 22.34 0.19 11.93
N LYS A 143 21.80 1.17 12.65
CA LYS A 143 21.03 0.93 13.87
C LYS A 143 19.59 0.54 13.54
N LYS A 144 19.11 -0.52 14.17
CA LYS A 144 17.71 -0.96 14.04
C LYS A 144 16.77 -0.03 14.81
N TYR A 145 15.62 0.26 14.23
CA TYR A 145 14.55 1.03 14.88
C TYR A 145 13.18 0.36 14.68
N LYS A 146 12.26 0.72 15.55
CA LYS A 146 10.85 0.34 15.43
C LYS A 146 9.99 1.59 15.63
N THR A 147 9.04 1.80 14.71
CA THR A 147 8.06 2.87 14.75
C THR A 147 6.66 2.27 14.70
N THR A 148 5.74 2.83 15.46
CA THR A 148 4.30 2.54 15.34
C THR A 148 3.60 3.84 15.01
N ALA A 149 3.06 3.93 13.80
CA ALA A 149 2.32 5.09 13.31
C ALA A 149 0.84 4.74 13.17
N VAL A 150 -0.02 5.59 13.68
CA VAL A 150 -1.48 5.50 13.53
C VAL A 150 -1.92 6.57 12.56
N TYR A 151 -2.76 6.17 11.60
CA TYR A 151 -3.35 7.08 10.61
C TYR A 151 -4.85 7.04 10.71
N ASP A 152 -5.48 8.19 10.53
CA ASP A 152 -6.92 8.31 10.39
C ASP A 152 -7.27 8.50 8.90
N LYS A 153 -8.32 7.82 8.43
CA LYS A 153 -8.83 7.93 7.06
C LYS A 153 -9.56 9.26 6.88
N GLN A 154 -9.34 9.92 5.73
CA GLN A 154 -9.99 11.17 5.37
C GLN A 154 -11.23 10.95 4.52
#